data_2b700b369aff32f61117688786cbf476
#
_entry.id   2b700b369aff32f61117688786cbf476
#
_cell.length_a   1.000
_cell.length_b   1.000
_cell.length_c   1.000
_cell.angle_alpha   90.00
_cell.angle_beta   90.00
_cell.angle_gamma   90.00
#
_symmetry.space_group_name_H-M   'P 1'
#
loop_
_entity.id
_entity.type
_entity.pdbx_description
1 polymer ?
#
loop_
_entity_poly.entity_id
_entity_poly.type
_entity_poly.pdbx_seq_one_letter_code
_entity_poly.pdbx_strand_id
1 'polypeptide(L)'
;IEVFLLRELNPEMRLWDVLVEPARKIRIGNKLFFEESGTMVAEVIDNTTSRGRTLRFLYDCPHDEFKKELFALGEAPLPRYIIDNRPKEEGQDFAHATEEDMEYFQTPFAKHEGAVTAPSTGIHFSREMLKMMEIRGINPAYVTLHCGLGNFHKIEVEDLTKHKMDSEQMFITSEACEIVNDTKRKGHHVCSIGASVVKATETAVGTDGLLKEFEGWTNKFIFPPYNFGLSDSMVANFYHPYSTLLMTQCAFGGYDMVMKAYELAVANGYK
;
A
#
# COMPACT_ATOMS: atom_id res chain seq x y z
N ILE A 1 -3.27 -3.67 23.99
CA ILE A 1 -3.84 -4.18 22.71
C ILE A 1 -3.39 -3.31 21.57
N GLU A 2 -3.13 -3.92 20.42
CA GLU A 2 -2.81 -3.24 19.17
C GLU A 2 -4.03 -3.29 18.26
N VAL A 3 -4.35 -2.17 17.63
CA VAL A 3 -5.41 -2.06 16.62
C VAL A 3 -4.81 -1.44 15.38
N PHE A 4 -4.75 -2.19 14.29
CA PHE A 4 -4.23 -1.75 13.02
C PHE A 4 -5.39 -1.36 12.10
N LEU A 5 -5.50 -0.08 11.78
CA LEU A 5 -6.56 0.43 10.92
C LEU A 5 -6.32 0.02 9.47
N LEU A 6 -7.32 -0.58 8.82
CA LEU A 6 -7.24 -0.97 7.41
C LEU A 6 -7.94 0.04 6.52
N ARG A 7 -9.20 0.32 6.81
CA ARG A 7 -10.02 1.26 6.05
C ARG A 7 -11.26 1.67 6.81
N GLU A 8 -11.75 2.85 6.49
CA GLU A 8 -13.08 3.29 6.90
C GLU A 8 -14.13 2.65 5.99
N LEU A 9 -15.08 1.91 6.58
CA LEU A 9 -16.16 1.24 5.86
C LEU A 9 -17.35 2.16 5.62
N ASN A 10 -17.70 2.96 6.62
CA ASN A 10 -18.84 3.86 6.57
C ASN A 10 -18.69 5.00 7.60
N PRO A 11 -18.45 6.24 7.15
CA PRO A 11 -18.32 7.39 8.05
C PRO A 11 -19.56 7.70 8.87
N GLU A 12 -20.75 7.59 8.30
CA GLU A 12 -22.04 7.90 8.99
C GLU A 12 -22.30 6.90 10.11
N MET A 13 -21.99 5.62 9.88
CA MET A 13 -22.11 4.57 10.88
C MET A 13 -20.86 4.44 11.76
N ARG A 14 -19.80 5.21 11.48
CA ARG A 14 -18.52 5.24 12.22
C ARG A 14 -17.80 3.89 12.24
N LEU A 15 -17.92 3.15 11.14
CA LEU A 15 -17.41 1.76 11.02
C LEU A 15 -16.03 1.72 10.35
N TRP A 16 -15.14 0.95 10.96
CA TRP A 16 -13.79 0.72 10.47
C TRP A 16 -13.47 -0.77 10.41
N ASP A 17 -12.83 -1.19 9.34
CA ASP A 17 -12.21 -2.51 9.23
C ASP A 17 -10.79 -2.43 9.80
N VAL A 18 -10.46 -3.35 10.72
CA VAL A 18 -9.20 -3.32 11.46
C VAL A 18 -8.66 -4.73 11.69
N LEU A 19 -7.35 -4.83 11.94
CA LEU A 19 -6.77 -5.99 12.59
C LEU A 19 -6.53 -5.70 14.07
N VAL A 20 -6.62 -6.74 14.88
CA VAL A 20 -6.42 -6.61 16.35
C VAL A 20 -5.45 -7.66 16.88
N GLU A 21 -4.65 -7.27 17.87
CA GLU A 21 -3.75 -8.16 18.62
C GLU A 21 -3.86 -7.89 20.13
N PRO A 22 -4.09 -8.89 21.00
CA PRO A 22 -4.32 -10.30 20.71
C PRO A 22 -5.78 -10.60 20.32
N ALA A 23 -6.00 -11.14 19.15
CA ALA A 23 -7.33 -11.36 18.58
C ALA A 23 -8.24 -12.26 19.43
N ARG A 24 -7.66 -13.22 20.18
CA ARG A 24 -8.41 -14.15 21.03
C ARG A 24 -9.13 -13.48 22.21
N LYS A 25 -8.61 -12.33 22.66
CA LYS A 25 -9.17 -11.57 23.80
C LYS A 25 -10.20 -10.54 23.37
N ILE A 26 -10.20 -10.16 22.09
CA ILE A 26 -11.04 -9.08 21.54
C ILE A 26 -12.23 -9.71 20.81
N ARG A 27 -13.41 -9.62 21.42
CA ARG A 27 -14.65 -10.27 20.96
C ARG A 27 -15.73 -9.23 20.67
N ILE A 28 -16.72 -9.63 19.87
CA ILE A 28 -17.91 -8.81 19.58
C ILE A 28 -18.55 -8.34 20.90
N GLY A 29 -18.90 -7.06 20.97
CA GLY A 29 -19.44 -6.39 22.14
C GLY A 29 -18.40 -5.83 23.11
N ASN A 30 -17.11 -6.15 22.95
CA ASN A 30 -16.07 -5.51 23.76
C ASN A 30 -15.93 -4.02 23.37
N LYS A 31 -15.65 -3.20 24.40
CA LYS A 31 -15.24 -1.81 24.21
C LYS A 31 -13.72 -1.72 24.35
N LEU A 32 -13.09 -1.04 23.42
CA LEU A 32 -11.66 -0.78 23.36
C LEU A 32 -11.45 0.69 23.72
N PHE A 33 -10.53 0.93 24.66
CA PHE A 33 -10.15 2.27 25.12
C PHE A 33 -8.72 2.51 24.66
N PHE A 34 -8.49 3.61 23.94
CA PHE A 34 -7.21 3.87 23.26
C PHE A 34 -6.28 4.81 24.02
N GLU A 35 -6.77 5.48 25.04
CA GLU A 35 -5.97 6.33 25.91
C GLU A 35 -6.22 6.01 27.38
N GLU A 36 -5.31 6.41 28.25
CA GLU A 36 -5.53 6.35 29.69
C GLU A 36 -6.70 7.22 30.14
N SER A 37 -6.93 8.34 29.43
CA SER A 37 -8.10 9.23 29.64
C SER A 37 -9.42 8.56 29.29
N GLY A 38 -9.41 7.53 28.43
CA GLY A 38 -10.62 6.84 27.95
C GLY A 38 -11.50 7.69 27.04
N THR A 39 -10.98 8.76 26.45
CA THR A 39 -11.73 9.67 25.59
C THR A 39 -12.06 9.05 24.24
N MET A 40 -11.11 8.29 23.65
CA MET A 40 -11.36 7.56 22.42
C MET A 40 -11.75 6.11 22.71
N VAL A 41 -12.96 5.75 22.28
CA VAL A 41 -13.55 4.43 22.52
C VAL A 41 -14.10 3.85 21.22
N ALA A 42 -13.90 2.56 21.01
CA ALA A 42 -14.57 1.82 19.96
C ALA A 42 -15.24 0.54 20.49
N GLU A 43 -16.32 0.14 19.86
CA GLU A 43 -17.02 -1.10 20.13
C GLU A 43 -16.75 -2.11 19.00
N VAL A 44 -16.46 -3.35 19.35
CA VAL A 44 -16.30 -4.47 18.40
C VAL A 44 -17.67 -4.92 17.94
N ILE A 45 -17.97 -4.69 16.65
CA ILE A 45 -19.29 -5.00 16.07
C ILE A 45 -19.31 -6.37 15.40
N ASP A 46 -18.21 -6.74 14.71
CA ASP A 46 -18.15 -7.98 13.94
C ASP A 46 -16.73 -8.54 13.86
N ASN A 47 -16.62 -9.82 13.49
CA ASN A 47 -15.38 -10.53 13.19
C ASN A 47 -15.30 -10.76 11.68
N THR A 48 -14.30 -10.20 11.00
CA THR A 48 -14.15 -10.34 9.55
C THR A 48 -13.23 -11.49 9.15
N THR A 49 -12.12 -11.66 9.88
CA THR A 49 -11.15 -12.76 9.70
C THR A 49 -10.64 -13.22 11.06
N SER A 50 -9.67 -14.14 11.09
CA SER A 50 -9.07 -14.63 12.35
C SER A 50 -8.54 -13.51 13.25
N ARG A 51 -7.98 -12.43 12.66
CA ARG A 51 -7.50 -11.22 13.35
C ARG A 51 -8.31 -9.96 13.01
N GLY A 52 -9.19 -10.04 12.03
CA GLY A 52 -10.00 -8.92 11.56
C GLY A 52 -11.21 -8.66 12.44
N ARG A 53 -11.51 -7.38 12.63
CA ARG A 53 -12.69 -6.88 13.35
C ARG A 53 -13.29 -5.72 12.61
N THR A 54 -14.60 -5.54 12.76
CA THR A 54 -15.25 -4.27 12.47
C THR A 54 -15.43 -3.53 13.77
N LEU A 55 -14.86 -2.33 13.86
CA LEU A 55 -15.03 -1.44 14.99
C LEU A 55 -16.01 -0.33 14.66
N ARG A 56 -16.83 0.04 15.64
CA ARG A 56 -17.62 1.27 15.62
C ARG A 56 -17.03 2.23 16.65
N PHE A 57 -16.44 3.35 16.18
CA PHE A 57 -15.95 4.40 17.05
C PHE A 57 -17.11 5.19 17.67
N LEU A 58 -16.99 5.51 18.95
CA LEU A 58 -17.98 6.22 19.74
C LEU A 58 -17.46 7.64 19.99
N TYR A 59 -17.98 8.61 19.27
CA TYR A 59 -17.60 10.02 19.38
C TYR A 59 -18.81 10.94 19.15
N ASP A 60 -18.78 12.15 19.73
CA ASP A 60 -19.85 13.14 19.64
C ASP A 60 -19.41 14.43 18.92
N CYS A 61 -18.15 14.46 18.42
CA CYS A 61 -17.62 15.56 17.62
C CYS A 61 -17.88 15.37 16.12
N PRO A 62 -17.64 16.39 15.28
CA PRO A 62 -17.62 16.24 13.83
C PRO A 62 -16.60 15.19 13.37
N HIS A 63 -16.92 14.50 12.27
CA HIS A 63 -16.08 13.41 11.75
C HIS A 63 -14.63 13.84 11.46
N ASP A 64 -14.42 15.04 10.92
CA ASP A 64 -13.07 15.56 10.64
C ASP A 64 -12.25 15.82 11.92
N GLU A 65 -12.92 16.20 13.02
CA GLU A 65 -12.30 16.38 14.32
C GLU A 65 -11.91 15.03 14.92
N PHE A 66 -12.81 14.06 14.89
CA PHE A 66 -12.53 12.69 15.28
C PHE A 66 -11.33 12.12 14.51
N LYS A 67 -11.27 12.30 13.19
CA LYS A 67 -10.12 11.82 12.39
C LYS A 67 -8.80 12.47 12.80
N LYS A 68 -8.79 13.76 13.12
CA LYS A 68 -7.58 14.43 13.63
C LYS A 68 -7.12 13.84 14.96
N GLU A 69 -8.04 13.58 15.88
CA GLU A 69 -7.73 12.92 17.15
C GLU A 69 -7.22 11.49 16.93
N LEU A 70 -7.88 10.71 16.06
CA LEU A 70 -7.48 9.36 15.72
C LEU A 70 -6.06 9.31 15.15
N PHE A 71 -5.71 10.21 14.25
CA PHE A 71 -4.38 10.28 13.67
C PHE A 71 -3.32 10.83 14.63
N ALA A 72 -3.70 11.71 15.55
CA ALA A 72 -2.80 12.19 16.59
C ALA A 72 -2.42 11.10 17.60
N LEU A 73 -3.30 10.12 17.83
CA LEU A 73 -3.04 8.96 18.67
C LEU A 73 -2.32 7.82 17.93
N GLY A 74 -2.48 7.78 16.61
CA GLY A 74 -1.96 6.71 15.78
C GLY A 74 -0.46 6.81 15.56
N GLU A 75 0.15 5.66 15.32
CA GLU A 75 1.55 5.53 14.93
C GLU A 75 1.67 5.11 13.47
N ALA A 76 2.82 5.40 12.83
CA ALA A 76 3.10 4.91 11.49
C ALA A 76 3.08 3.37 11.46
N PRO A 77 2.39 2.72 10.49
CA PRO A 77 2.28 1.27 10.39
C PRO A 77 3.58 0.65 9.86
N LEU A 78 4.63 0.66 10.68
CA LEU A 78 5.92 0.10 10.31
C LEU A 78 5.90 -1.43 10.22
N PRO A 79 6.64 -2.02 9.27
CA PRO A 79 6.89 -3.46 9.27
C PRO A 79 7.52 -3.93 10.58
N ARG A 80 7.08 -5.08 11.09
CA ARG A 80 7.55 -5.66 12.35
C ARG A 80 9.08 -5.79 12.42
N TYR A 81 9.73 -6.18 11.34
CA TYR A 81 11.20 -6.31 11.31
C TYR A 81 11.94 -4.98 11.55
N ILE A 82 11.31 -3.83 11.30
CA ILE A 82 11.88 -2.52 11.63
C ILE A 82 11.72 -2.26 13.11
N ILE A 83 10.52 -2.43 13.65
CA ILE A 83 10.20 -2.24 15.07
C ILE A 83 11.06 -3.17 15.95
N ASP A 84 11.14 -4.46 15.61
CA ASP A 84 11.83 -5.47 16.40
C ASP A 84 13.35 -5.24 16.48
N ASN A 85 13.94 -4.54 15.51
CA ASN A 85 15.37 -4.21 15.47
C ASN A 85 15.70 -2.84 16.08
N ARG A 86 14.72 -2.08 16.56
CA ARG A 86 14.96 -0.80 17.24
C ARG A 86 15.32 -1.00 18.71
N PRO A 87 16.16 -0.11 19.27
CA PRO A 87 16.38 -0.08 20.71
C PRO A 87 15.06 0.23 21.42
N LYS A 88 14.78 -0.50 22.47
CA LYS A 88 13.62 -0.26 23.32
C LYS A 88 13.98 0.81 24.34
N GLU A 89 13.03 1.70 24.65
CA GLU A 89 13.17 2.62 25.75
C GLU A 89 13.02 1.86 27.10
N GLU A 90 13.63 2.40 28.12
CA GLU A 90 13.61 1.78 29.47
C GLU A 90 12.16 1.71 29.98
N GLY A 91 11.70 0.49 30.28
CA GLY A 91 10.34 0.23 30.76
C GLY A 91 9.30 -0.09 29.67
N GLN A 92 9.69 -0.13 28.40
CA GLN A 92 8.79 -0.52 27.30
C GLN A 92 8.99 -1.97 26.88
N ASP A 93 7.90 -2.67 26.61
CA ASP A 93 7.91 -4.06 26.13
C ASP A 93 8.32 -4.16 24.65
N PHE A 94 8.06 -3.09 23.86
CA PHE A 94 8.38 -2.99 22.43
C PHE A 94 8.72 -1.54 22.05
N ALA A 95 9.46 -1.39 20.95
CA ALA A 95 9.75 -0.09 20.38
C ALA A 95 8.53 0.46 19.64
N HIS A 96 8.36 1.77 19.65
CA HIS A 96 7.31 2.49 18.97
C HIS A 96 7.80 3.12 17.65
N ALA A 97 6.88 3.48 16.77
CA ALA A 97 7.15 4.36 15.66
C ALA A 97 7.39 5.78 16.17
N THR A 98 8.26 6.53 15.49
CA THR A 98 8.57 7.92 15.82
C THR A 98 7.80 8.88 14.90
N GLU A 99 7.75 10.17 15.24
CA GLU A 99 7.17 11.18 14.36
C GLU A 99 7.89 11.25 13.00
N GLU A 100 9.21 11.04 12.99
CA GLU A 100 9.99 10.98 11.75
C GLU A 100 9.55 9.84 10.84
N ASP A 101 9.08 8.72 11.39
CA ASP A 101 8.58 7.60 10.59
C ASP A 101 7.31 7.96 9.81
N MET A 102 6.47 8.82 10.35
CA MET A 102 5.28 9.33 9.63
C MET A 102 5.68 10.05 8.34
N GLU A 103 6.81 10.76 8.34
CA GLU A 103 7.34 11.44 7.17
C GLU A 103 8.11 10.48 6.24
N TYR A 104 9.01 9.66 6.78
CA TYR A 104 9.85 8.76 6.00
C TYR A 104 9.09 7.62 5.32
N PHE A 105 8.00 7.14 5.90
CA PHE A 105 7.17 6.07 5.33
C PHE A 105 5.99 6.59 4.53
N GLN A 106 6.05 7.83 4.05
CA GLN A 106 5.04 8.43 3.19
C GLN A 106 5.68 9.03 1.94
N THR A 107 4.93 9.06 0.83
CA THR A 107 5.36 9.69 -0.40
C THR A 107 4.97 11.18 -0.44
N PRO A 108 5.74 12.05 -1.12
CA PRO A 108 5.41 13.48 -1.21
C PRO A 108 4.15 13.76 -2.04
N PHE A 109 3.61 12.75 -2.73
CA PHE A 109 2.41 12.83 -3.56
C PHE A 109 1.22 12.05 -2.98
N ALA A 110 1.30 11.57 -1.74
CA ALA A 110 0.15 10.97 -1.03
C ALA A 110 -0.99 11.99 -0.93
N LYS A 111 -2.19 11.59 -1.36
CA LYS A 111 -3.35 12.49 -1.44
C LYS A 111 -4.62 11.88 -0.88
N HIS A 112 -4.87 10.61 -1.15
CA HIS A 112 -6.10 9.92 -0.77
C HIS A 112 -5.79 8.84 0.26
N GLU A 113 -6.47 8.87 1.38
CA GLU A 113 -6.35 7.89 2.46
C GLU A 113 -7.00 6.57 2.06
N GLY A 114 -6.45 5.43 2.55
CA GLY A 114 -7.04 4.11 2.34
C GLY A 114 -6.02 2.98 2.10
N ALA A 115 -4.74 3.29 1.88
CA ALA A 115 -3.70 2.29 1.78
C ALA A 115 -3.20 1.86 3.16
N VAL A 116 -2.90 0.58 3.31
CA VAL A 116 -2.31 -0.01 4.53
C VAL A 116 -0.81 0.25 4.61
N THR A 117 -0.19 0.54 3.46
CA THR A 117 1.24 0.79 3.34
C THR A 117 1.53 1.84 2.27
N ALA A 118 2.59 2.63 2.49
CA ALA A 118 3.07 3.55 1.48
C ALA A 118 3.72 2.78 0.30
N PRO A 119 3.63 3.30 -0.94
CA PRO A 119 4.32 2.73 -2.08
C PRO A 119 5.82 3.03 -1.98
N SER A 120 6.59 2.12 -1.38
CA SER A 120 7.99 2.30 -1.01
C SER A 120 8.90 2.77 -2.15
N THR A 121 8.62 2.41 -3.40
CA THR A 121 9.35 2.91 -4.57
C THR A 121 9.17 4.44 -4.73
N GLY A 122 8.01 4.98 -4.41
CA GLY A 122 7.71 6.40 -4.50
C GLY A 122 8.45 7.25 -3.47
N ILE A 123 8.90 6.67 -2.37
CA ILE A 123 9.67 7.36 -1.32
C ILE A 123 11.01 7.92 -1.86
N HIS A 124 11.57 7.28 -2.89
CA HIS A 124 12.81 7.76 -3.53
C HIS A 124 12.64 9.05 -4.35
N PHE A 125 11.41 9.48 -4.61
CA PHE A 125 11.10 10.65 -5.44
C PHE A 125 10.79 11.87 -4.56
N SER A 126 11.77 12.74 -4.34
CA SER A 126 11.54 13.99 -3.61
C SER A 126 10.74 14.99 -4.46
N ARG A 127 10.18 16.01 -3.79
CA ARG A 127 9.47 17.12 -4.49
C ARG A 127 10.37 17.85 -5.47
N GLU A 128 11.65 18.04 -5.11
CA GLU A 128 12.66 18.67 -5.95
C GLU A 128 12.95 17.80 -7.19
N MET A 129 13.08 16.47 -7.00
CA MET A 129 13.28 15.54 -8.11
C MET A 129 12.09 15.57 -9.07
N LEU A 130 10.87 15.50 -8.55
CA LEU A 130 9.65 15.59 -9.37
C LEU A 130 9.62 16.90 -10.17
N LYS A 131 9.95 18.03 -9.53
CA LYS A 131 10.02 19.33 -10.21
C LYS A 131 11.11 19.39 -11.28
N MET A 132 12.27 18.81 -11.02
CA MET A 132 13.35 18.70 -12.02
C MET A 132 12.93 17.83 -13.21
N MET A 133 12.18 16.76 -12.99
CA MET A 133 11.63 15.91 -14.06
C MET A 133 10.67 16.69 -14.95
N GLU A 134 9.74 17.44 -14.36
CA GLU A 134 8.83 18.33 -15.10
C GLU A 134 9.57 19.34 -15.97
N ILE A 135 10.61 20.02 -15.41
CA ILE A 135 11.43 20.98 -16.15
C ILE A 135 12.13 20.33 -17.35
N ARG A 136 12.47 19.05 -17.24
CA ARG A 136 13.09 18.26 -18.32
C ARG A 136 12.06 17.66 -19.30
N GLY A 137 10.79 17.99 -19.16
CA GLY A 137 9.72 17.51 -20.03
C GLY A 137 9.24 16.10 -19.73
N ILE A 138 9.56 15.55 -18.55
CA ILE A 138 9.01 14.28 -18.07
C ILE A 138 7.75 14.60 -17.29
N ASN A 139 6.59 14.19 -17.81
CA ASN A 139 5.30 14.50 -17.23
C ASN A 139 4.86 13.39 -16.25
N PRO A 140 4.70 13.67 -14.96
CA PRO A 140 4.17 12.70 -14.02
C PRO A 140 2.66 12.54 -14.24
N ALA A 141 2.19 11.28 -14.23
CA ALA A 141 0.79 10.92 -14.17
C ALA A 141 0.54 10.13 -12.89
N TYR A 142 -0.49 10.50 -12.14
CA TYR A 142 -0.76 9.90 -10.83
C TYR A 142 -1.96 8.97 -10.91
N VAL A 143 -1.80 7.80 -10.31
CA VAL A 143 -2.87 6.83 -10.08
C VAL A 143 -3.00 6.54 -8.60
N THR A 144 -4.20 6.24 -8.12
CA THR A 144 -4.43 5.85 -6.74
C THR A 144 -4.67 4.35 -6.68
N LEU A 145 -3.91 3.66 -5.85
CA LEU A 145 -4.14 2.27 -5.48
C LEU A 145 -4.04 2.15 -3.96
N HIS A 146 -5.13 1.74 -3.32
CA HIS A 146 -5.15 1.47 -1.89
C HIS A 146 -4.59 0.08 -1.63
N CYS A 147 -3.27 0.00 -1.49
CA CYS A 147 -2.55 -1.24 -1.24
C CYS A 147 -3.01 -1.88 0.06
N GLY A 148 -3.49 -3.12 -0.03
CA GLY A 148 -3.98 -3.90 1.10
C GLY A 148 -2.92 -4.85 1.68
N LEU A 149 -3.35 -5.66 2.65
CA LEU A 149 -2.50 -6.65 3.32
C LEU A 149 -2.04 -7.79 2.41
N GLY A 150 -2.73 -8.05 1.30
CA GLY A 150 -2.42 -9.13 0.37
C GLY A 150 -0.99 -9.06 -0.20
N ASN A 151 -0.39 -7.86 -0.23
CA ASN A 151 0.99 -7.69 -0.66
C ASN A 151 2.01 -8.30 0.33
N PHE A 152 1.61 -8.56 1.57
CA PHE A 152 2.44 -9.16 2.62
C PHE A 152 2.20 -10.66 2.78
N HIS A 153 1.16 -11.19 2.15
CA HIS A 153 0.88 -12.62 2.18
C HIS A 153 1.86 -13.37 1.27
N LYS A 154 2.43 -14.45 1.80
CA LYS A 154 3.28 -15.33 1.01
C LYS A 154 2.43 -16.16 0.04
N ILE A 155 2.97 -16.40 -1.13
CA ILE A 155 2.41 -17.36 -2.07
C ILE A 155 2.69 -18.77 -1.52
N GLU A 156 1.64 -19.50 -1.16
CA GLU A 156 1.71 -20.84 -0.55
C GLU A 156 1.28 -21.95 -1.53
N VAL A 157 1.01 -21.61 -2.78
CA VAL A 157 0.56 -22.55 -3.81
C VAL A 157 1.70 -22.84 -4.81
N GLU A 158 1.81 -24.09 -5.25
CA GLU A 158 2.76 -24.47 -6.30
C GLU A 158 2.31 -23.97 -7.68
N ASP A 159 1.01 -24.01 -7.94
CA ASP A 159 0.39 -23.51 -9.16
C ASP A 159 -0.06 -22.06 -8.93
N LEU A 160 0.68 -21.11 -9.49
CA LEU A 160 0.43 -19.67 -9.32
C LEU A 160 -0.96 -19.25 -9.81
N THR A 161 -1.58 -19.98 -10.73
CA THR A 161 -2.95 -19.68 -11.20
C THR A 161 -4.00 -19.89 -10.10
N LYS A 162 -3.69 -20.63 -9.06
CA LYS A 162 -4.56 -20.89 -7.90
C LYS A 162 -4.40 -19.88 -6.77
N HIS A 163 -3.38 -19.01 -6.86
CA HIS A 163 -3.21 -17.95 -5.87
C HIS A 163 -4.33 -16.93 -5.98
N LYS A 164 -4.98 -16.64 -4.85
CA LYS A 164 -6.04 -15.63 -4.78
C LYS A 164 -5.47 -14.34 -4.24
N MET A 165 -5.45 -13.32 -5.08
CA MET A 165 -5.13 -11.95 -4.67
C MET A 165 -6.28 -11.33 -3.92
N ASP A 166 -5.96 -10.58 -2.86
CA ASP A 166 -6.91 -9.69 -2.23
C ASP A 166 -7.29 -8.56 -3.20
N SER A 167 -8.54 -8.12 -3.10
CA SER A 167 -9.01 -6.99 -3.89
C SER A 167 -8.54 -5.68 -3.28
N GLU A 168 -8.02 -4.79 -4.11
CA GLU A 168 -7.54 -3.45 -3.76
C GLU A 168 -8.32 -2.40 -4.56
N GLN A 169 -8.77 -1.35 -3.87
CA GLN A 169 -9.47 -0.26 -4.52
C GLN A 169 -8.50 0.61 -5.30
N MET A 170 -8.89 1.03 -6.52
CA MET A 170 -8.04 1.86 -7.35
C MET A 170 -8.85 2.90 -8.14
N PHE A 171 -8.16 3.99 -8.47
CA PHE A 171 -8.71 5.09 -9.26
C PHE A 171 -7.67 5.57 -10.27
N ILE A 172 -8.10 5.71 -11.52
CA ILE A 172 -7.33 6.31 -12.61
C ILE A 172 -8.20 7.42 -13.21
N THR A 173 -7.69 8.64 -13.13
CA THR A 173 -8.42 9.83 -13.60
C THR A 173 -8.26 10.03 -15.11
N SER A 174 -9.17 10.81 -15.72
CA SER A 174 -9.05 11.24 -17.12
C SER A 174 -7.74 11.96 -17.39
N GLU A 175 -7.29 12.82 -16.47
CA GLU A 175 -6.02 13.55 -16.58
C GLU A 175 -4.83 12.59 -16.70
N ALA A 176 -4.76 11.56 -15.84
CA ALA A 176 -3.72 10.54 -15.93
C ALA A 176 -3.77 9.78 -17.26
N CYS A 177 -4.98 9.44 -17.75
CA CYS A 177 -5.17 8.81 -19.04
C CYS A 177 -4.70 9.68 -20.19
N GLU A 178 -5.00 10.97 -20.17
CA GLU A 178 -4.58 11.91 -21.21
C GLU A 178 -3.06 12.00 -21.32
N ILE A 179 -2.36 12.19 -20.18
CA ILE A 179 -0.89 12.26 -20.14
C ILE A 179 -0.26 10.97 -20.68
N VAL A 180 -0.70 9.82 -20.18
CA VAL A 180 -0.13 8.52 -20.55
C VAL A 180 -0.42 8.17 -22.00
N ASN A 181 -1.66 8.38 -22.46
CA ASN A 181 -2.07 8.05 -23.81
C ASN A 181 -1.46 8.99 -24.86
N ASP A 182 -1.29 10.26 -24.53
CA ASP A 182 -0.57 11.20 -25.41
C ASP A 182 0.90 10.80 -25.56
N THR A 183 1.54 10.39 -24.46
CA THR A 183 2.90 9.85 -24.45
C THR A 183 3.02 8.63 -25.39
N LYS A 184 2.11 7.67 -25.30
CA LYS A 184 2.09 6.48 -26.16
C LYS A 184 1.85 6.84 -27.64
N ARG A 185 0.89 7.73 -27.94
CA ARG A 185 0.58 8.17 -29.31
C ARG A 185 1.76 8.88 -29.98
N LYS A 186 2.57 9.59 -29.20
CA LYS A 186 3.79 10.27 -29.69
C LYS A 186 5.00 9.31 -29.81
N GLY A 187 4.84 8.03 -29.48
CA GLY A 187 5.91 7.03 -29.53
C GLY A 187 6.96 7.19 -28.44
N HIS A 188 6.62 7.89 -27.35
CA HIS A 188 7.47 8.00 -26.18
C HIS A 188 7.23 6.88 -25.18
N HIS A 189 8.12 6.74 -24.19
CA HIS A 189 8.10 5.68 -23.20
C HIS A 189 7.30 6.06 -21.96
N VAL A 190 6.58 5.07 -21.42
CA VAL A 190 5.90 5.14 -20.12
C VAL A 190 6.69 4.34 -19.09
N CYS A 191 7.12 5.02 -18.02
CA CYS A 191 7.83 4.41 -16.91
C CYS A 191 6.92 4.32 -15.68
N SER A 192 6.63 3.13 -15.21
CA SER A 192 5.84 2.90 -13.99
C SER A 192 6.74 2.93 -12.74
N ILE A 193 6.38 3.78 -11.78
CA ILE A 193 7.09 3.91 -10.51
C ILE A 193 6.40 3.05 -9.45
N GLY A 194 6.86 1.80 -9.33
CA GLY A 194 6.34 0.79 -8.42
C GLY A 194 5.53 -0.32 -9.09
N ALA A 195 5.65 -1.53 -8.57
CA ALA A 195 4.86 -2.69 -9.02
C ALA A 195 3.35 -2.48 -8.80
N SER A 196 2.95 -1.68 -7.81
CA SER A 196 1.56 -1.28 -7.57
C SER A 196 1.00 -0.45 -8.73
N VAL A 197 1.81 0.46 -9.31
CA VAL A 197 1.40 1.22 -10.49
C VAL A 197 1.24 0.31 -11.70
N VAL A 198 2.17 -0.63 -11.91
CA VAL A 198 2.05 -1.64 -12.97
C VAL A 198 0.74 -2.44 -12.81
N LYS A 199 0.44 -2.91 -11.60
CA LYS A 199 -0.81 -3.62 -11.32
C LYS A 199 -2.06 -2.78 -11.67
N ALA A 200 -2.08 -1.51 -11.28
CA ALA A 200 -3.19 -0.61 -11.55
C ALA A 200 -3.35 -0.34 -13.05
N THR A 201 -2.27 0.01 -13.73
CA THR A 201 -2.30 0.32 -15.17
C THR A 201 -2.63 -0.89 -16.03
N GLU A 202 -2.08 -2.06 -15.73
CA GLU A 202 -2.42 -3.31 -16.42
C GLU A 202 -3.84 -3.81 -16.12
N THR A 203 -4.49 -3.30 -15.06
CA THR A 203 -5.92 -3.55 -14.82
C THR A 203 -6.79 -2.74 -15.76
N ALA A 204 -6.39 -1.51 -16.07
CA ALA A 204 -7.20 -0.53 -16.80
C ALA A 204 -6.77 -0.30 -18.25
N VAL A 205 -5.69 -0.94 -18.71
CA VAL A 205 -5.26 -0.83 -20.10
C VAL A 205 -6.23 -1.60 -21.02
N GLY A 206 -6.66 -0.95 -22.09
CA GLY A 206 -7.49 -1.58 -23.11
C GLY A 206 -6.69 -2.44 -24.08
N THR A 207 -7.39 -3.21 -24.91
CA THR A 207 -6.79 -4.03 -26.00
C THR A 207 -6.13 -3.17 -27.08
N ASP A 208 -6.44 -1.88 -27.11
CA ASP A 208 -5.83 -0.86 -27.96
C ASP A 208 -4.50 -0.32 -27.40
N GLY A 209 -4.03 -0.82 -26.23
CA GLY A 209 -2.83 -0.37 -25.55
C GLY A 209 -2.96 1.01 -24.90
N LEU A 210 -4.16 1.54 -24.78
CA LEU A 210 -4.42 2.83 -24.15
C LEU A 210 -4.99 2.66 -22.74
N LEU A 211 -4.55 3.51 -21.82
CA LEU A 211 -5.06 3.56 -20.46
C LEU A 211 -6.49 4.11 -20.45
N LYS A 212 -7.37 3.49 -19.68
CA LYS A 212 -8.76 3.91 -19.50
C LYS A 212 -8.99 4.45 -18.10
N GLU A 213 -9.90 5.41 -17.99
CA GLU A 213 -10.41 5.81 -16.67
C GLU A 213 -10.97 4.60 -15.93
N PHE A 214 -10.71 4.55 -14.64
CA PHE A 214 -11.14 3.42 -13.84
C PHE A 214 -11.45 3.88 -12.41
N GLU A 215 -12.56 3.41 -11.90
CA GLU A 215 -12.93 3.49 -10.49
C GLU A 215 -13.49 2.13 -10.08
N GLY A 216 -12.83 1.46 -9.13
CA GLY A 216 -13.29 0.14 -8.70
C GLY A 216 -12.19 -0.66 -8.00
N TRP A 217 -12.27 -1.97 -8.14
CA TRP A 217 -11.42 -2.92 -7.43
C TRP A 217 -10.59 -3.75 -8.41
N THR A 218 -9.34 -4.03 -8.03
CA THR A 218 -8.46 -4.94 -8.77
C THR A 218 -7.97 -6.07 -7.87
N ASN A 219 -8.00 -7.28 -8.37
CA ASN A 219 -7.35 -8.45 -7.79
C ASN A 219 -6.34 -9.05 -8.78
N LYS A 220 -5.84 -8.24 -9.71
CA LYS A 220 -4.91 -8.70 -10.74
C LYS A 220 -3.64 -9.24 -10.11
N PHE A 221 -3.28 -10.47 -10.47
CA PHE A 221 -2.01 -11.09 -10.16
C PHE A 221 -1.16 -11.20 -11.42
N ILE A 222 0.01 -10.57 -11.40
CA ILE A 222 0.96 -10.55 -12.52
C ILE A 222 2.12 -11.47 -12.17
N PHE A 223 2.31 -12.51 -12.97
CA PHE A 223 3.41 -13.49 -12.83
C PHE A 223 3.84 -13.99 -14.22
N PRO A 224 5.07 -14.54 -14.37
CA PRO A 224 5.55 -15.01 -15.66
C PRO A 224 4.77 -16.23 -16.21
N PRO A 225 4.53 -16.32 -17.53
CA PRO A 225 4.77 -15.30 -18.55
C PRO A 225 3.64 -14.25 -18.58
N TYR A 226 3.97 -12.97 -18.75
CA TYR A 226 2.99 -11.89 -18.85
C TYR A 226 3.38 -10.89 -19.94
N ASN A 227 2.41 -10.44 -20.72
CA ASN A 227 2.61 -9.42 -21.74
C ASN A 227 2.06 -8.08 -21.24
N PHE A 228 2.96 -7.13 -21.00
CA PHE A 228 2.58 -5.81 -20.51
C PHE A 228 2.00 -4.96 -21.63
N GLY A 229 0.85 -4.37 -21.36
CA GLY A 229 0.09 -3.56 -22.35
C GLY A 229 0.51 -2.09 -22.34
N LEU A 230 1.01 -1.58 -21.23
CA LEU A 230 1.24 -0.15 -21.05
C LEU A 230 2.68 0.23 -20.75
N SER A 231 3.28 -0.35 -19.72
CA SER A 231 4.57 0.06 -19.18
C SER A 231 5.74 -0.40 -20.03
N ASP A 232 6.57 0.53 -20.48
CA ASP A 232 7.80 0.24 -21.25
C ASP A 232 8.99 0.02 -20.32
N SER A 233 8.95 0.60 -19.12
CA SER A 233 9.95 0.42 -18.06
C SER A 233 9.31 0.51 -16.67
N MET A 234 10.00 -0.02 -15.68
CA MET A 234 9.55 -0.03 -14.28
C MET A 234 10.71 0.29 -13.33
N VAL A 235 10.46 1.19 -12.38
CA VAL A 235 11.31 1.36 -11.20
C VAL A 235 10.63 0.64 -10.05
N ALA A 236 11.38 -0.20 -9.34
CA ALA A 236 10.85 -0.97 -8.22
C ALA A 236 11.90 -1.14 -7.12
N ASN A 237 11.44 -1.39 -5.90
CA ASN A 237 12.28 -1.76 -4.77
C ASN A 237 12.53 -3.27 -4.75
N PHE A 238 13.34 -3.71 -3.78
CA PHE A 238 13.47 -5.13 -3.44
C PHE A 238 12.23 -5.60 -2.67
N TYR A 239 11.80 -6.81 -2.96
CA TYR A 239 10.63 -7.44 -2.35
C TYR A 239 10.99 -8.76 -1.69
N HIS A 240 10.21 -9.16 -0.70
CA HIS A 240 10.43 -10.40 0.02
C HIS A 240 10.28 -11.65 -0.87
N PRO A 241 11.01 -12.73 -0.56
CA PRO A 241 10.79 -14.02 -1.19
C PRO A 241 9.32 -14.47 -1.07
N TYR A 242 8.84 -15.16 -2.08
CA TYR A 242 7.45 -15.64 -2.19
C TYR A 242 6.38 -14.54 -2.21
N SER A 243 6.74 -13.28 -2.46
CA SER A 243 5.77 -12.19 -2.58
C SER A 243 5.21 -12.08 -4.00
N THR A 244 3.97 -11.62 -4.10
CA THR A 244 3.32 -11.32 -5.39
C THR A 244 4.05 -10.19 -6.15
N LEU A 245 4.69 -9.28 -5.41
CA LEU A 245 5.45 -8.17 -5.98
C LEU A 245 6.76 -8.65 -6.66
N LEU A 246 7.46 -9.63 -6.06
CA LEU A 246 8.63 -10.26 -6.69
C LEU A 246 8.22 -10.99 -7.98
N MET A 247 7.05 -11.65 -7.99
CA MET A 247 6.53 -12.28 -9.21
C MET A 247 6.30 -11.25 -10.33
N THR A 248 5.75 -10.07 -10.00
CA THR A 248 5.57 -8.98 -10.96
C THR A 248 6.92 -8.50 -11.52
N GLN A 249 7.95 -8.36 -10.68
CA GLN A 249 9.30 -8.02 -11.15
C GLN A 249 9.87 -9.09 -12.09
N CYS A 250 9.75 -10.37 -11.73
CA CYS A 250 10.21 -11.47 -12.57
C CYS A 250 9.45 -11.54 -13.89
N ALA A 251 8.15 -11.21 -13.90
CA ALA A 251 7.37 -11.12 -15.12
C ALA A 251 7.86 -9.99 -16.04
N PHE A 252 8.31 -8.86 -15.45
CA PHE A 252 8.78 -7.69 -16.18
C PHE A 252 10.22 -7.82 -16.68
N GLY A 253 11.14 -8.19 -15.80
CA GLY A 253 12.58 -8.20 -16.07
C GLY A 253 13.15 -9.57 -16.48
N GLY A 254 12.33 -10.63 -16.41
CA GLY A 254 12.81 -12.02 -16.55
C GLY A 254 13.42 -12.56 -15.26
N TYR A 255 13.12 -13.83 -14.95
CA TYR A 255 13.50 -14.46 -13.69
C TYR A 255 15.02 -14.43 -13.43
N ASP A 256 15.83 -14.88 -14.40
CA ASP A 256 17.28 -15.01 -14.21
C ASP A 256 17.95 -13.66 -13.97
N MET A 257 17.55 -12.62 -14.71
CA MET A 257 18.09 -11.27 -14.54
C MET A 257 17.72 -10.67 -13.19
N VAL A 258 16.44 -10.78 -12.81
CA VAL A 258 15.95 -10.26 -11.53
C VAL A 258 16.65 -10.97 -10.38
N MET A 259 16.73 -12.30 -10.37
CA MET A 259 17.38 -13.05 -9.29
C MET A 259 18.87 -12.73 -9.18
N LYS A 260 19.57 -12.60 -10.30
CA LYS A 260 20.99 -12.17 -10.30
C LYS A 260 21.17 -10.76 -9.73
N ALA A 261 20.24 -9.84 -10.01
CA ALA A 261 20.26 -8.49 -9.42
C ALA A 261 20.08 -8.56 -7.90
N TYR A 262 19.17 -9.41 -7.40
CA TYR A 262 18.98 -9.62 -5.97
C TYR A 262 20.21 -10.21 -5.29
N GLU A 263 20.84 -11.23 -5.87
CA GLU A 263 22.09 -11.82 -5.37
C GLU A 263 23.21 -10.79 -5.25
N LEU A 264 23.39 -9.96 -6.29
CA LEU A 264 24.37 -8.87 -6.29
C LEU A 264 24.04 -7.81 -5.25
N ALA A 265 22.77 -7.45 -5.08
CA ALA A 265 22.35 -6.47 -4.08
C ALA A 265 22.66 -6.97 -2.66
N VAL A 266 22.31 -8.21 -2.34
CA VAL A 266 22.62 -8.83 -1.04
C VAL A 266 24.12 -8.89 -0.82
N ALA A 267 24.92 -9.32 -1.82
CA ALA A 267 26.36 -9.38 -1.72
C ALA A 267 27.04 -8.02 -1.50
N ASN A 268 26.41 -6.93 -1.92
CA ASN A 268 26.90 -5.55 -1.73
C ASN A 268 26.23 -4.82 -0.54
N GLY A 269 25.46 -5.52 0.29
CA GLY A 269 24.87 -4.98 1.51
C GLY A 269 23.70 -4.02 1.29
N TYR A 270 23.05 -4.05 0.13
CA TYR A 270 21.79 -3.34 -0.07
C TYR A 270 20.71 -3.95 0.82
N LYS A 271 19.85 -3.08 1.38
CA LYS A 271 18.78 -3.46 2.30
C LYS A 271 17.43 -3.25 1.64
#